data_17259b600da4752498bf3f15fb882d4a
#
_entry.id   17259b600da4752498bf3f15fb882d4a
#
_cell.length_a   1.000
_cell.length_b   1.000
_cell.length_c   1.000
_cell.angle_alpha   90.00
_cell.angle_beta   90.00
_cell.angle_gamma   90.00
#
_symmetry.space_group_name_H-M   'P 1'
#
loop_
_entity.id
_entity.type
_entity.pdbx_description
1 polymer ?
#
loop_
_entity_poly.entity_id
_entity_poly.type
_entity_poly.pdbx_seq_one_letter_code
_entity_poly.pdbx_strand_id
1 'polypeptide(L)'
;MVVSRETLAGLRVALPRLKSDDAIAAALKTAGAQVDTFALTQTVAIESAQLAQVRQKLSGGYYAWVVLSSWRAAQAVLPQLNALAPLQRVTACESSTKQGLDRASQPDSVQQADSIYGATRLAVVGQSTAAWIEAHCSLKPALVGAGSAAKLLEVFPTPPAAPANALTPPATPATVSTATTPTICLPQSQLAAPTLAQGLSQLGWQVDAVATYTTNPLPQLAPHLKTQWQAGAWDAVVVTAGSSAQALLQLLGPQPEKTAVVSIGQSTTARCHELGLRVDATAATPRAEHITQAIINLFKAKDFS
;
A
#
# COMPACT_ATOMS: atom_id res chain seq x y z
N MET A 1 24.91 -8.47 -24.81
CA MET A 1 24.89 -9.84 -24.24
C MET A 1 23.52 -10.43 -24.56
N VAL A 2 23.48 -11.43 -25.45
CA VAL A 2 22.25 -12.14 -25.83
C VAL A 2 21.91 -13.04 -24.63
N VAL A 3 20.89 -12.67 -23.86
CA VAL A 3 20.33 -13.55 -22.82
C VAL A 3 19.72 -14.73 -23.56
N SER A 4 20.24 -15.91 -23.34
CA SER A 4 19.75 -17.18 -23.90
C SER A 4 18.25 -17.31 -23.61
N ARG A 5 17.43 -17.41 -24.66
CA ARG A 5 15.96 -17.24 -24.63
C ARG A 5 15.17 -18.38 -23.97
N GLU A 6 15.83 -19.43 -23.41
CA GLU A 6 15.15 -20.65 -22.98
C GLU A 6 15.74 -21.28 -21.70
N THR A 7 15.89 -20.48 -20.63
CA THR A 7 16.48 -20.99 -19.39
C THR A 7 15.48 -21.68 -18.46
N LEU A 8 14.15 -21.54 -18.71
CA LEU A 8 13.07 -22.19 -17.96
C LEU A 8 12.21 -23.09 -18.89
N ALA A 9 12.76 -23.50 -20.04
CA ALA A 9 12.07 -24.38 -20.98
C ALA A 9 11.69 -25.70 -20.30
N GLY A 10 10.44 -26.13 -20.50
CA GLY A 10 9.90 -27.35 -19.90
C GLY A 10 9.40 -27.22 -18.46
N LEU A 11 9.71 -26.13 -17.76
CA LEU A 11 9.20 -25.90 -16.39
C LEU A 11 7.79 -25.32 -16.40
N ARG A 12 6.96 -25.84 -15.51
CA ARG A 12 5.61 -25.36 -15.26
C ARG A 12 5.56 -24.57 -13.95
N VAL A 13 5.22 -23.27 -14.03
CA VAL A 13 5.24 -22.35 -12.90
C VAL A 13 3.83 -21.87 -12.59
N ALA A 14 3.39 -22.07 -11.34
CA ALA A 14 2.17 -21.47 -10.84
C ALA A 14 2.42 -20.04 -10.37
N LEU A 15 1.57 -19.12 -10.81
CA LEU A 15 1.54 -17.74 -10.33
C LEU A 15 0.14 -17.46 -9.78
N PRO A 16 -0.09 -17.66 -8.44
CA PRO A 16 -1.42 -17.62 -7.85
C PRO A 16 -1.94 -16.19 -7.67
N ARG A 17 -2.08 -15.48 -8.78
CA ARG A 17 -2.72 -14.18 -8.88
C ARG A 17 -3.25 -13.96 -10.30
N LEU A 18 -4.33 -13.19 -10.39
CA LEU A 18 -4.85 -12.71 -11.67
C LEU A 18 -4.61 -11.21 -11.77
N LYS A 19 -3.85 -10.81 -12.78
CA LYS A 19 -3.59 -9.41 -13.11
C LYS A 19 -3.49 -9.31 -14.63
N SER A 20 -4.25 -8.39 -15.24
CA SER A 20 -4.03 -7.98 -16.63
C SER A 20 -2.60 -7.45 -16.76
N ASP A 21 -1.92 -7.80 -17.83
CA ASP A 21 -0.54 -7.38 -18.13
C ASP A 21 0.45 -7.66 -16.97
N ASP A 22 0.41 -8.90 -16.46
CA ASP A 22 1.29 -9.31 -15.38
C ASP A 22 2.74 -9.44 -15.85
N ALA A 23 3.58 -8.47 -15.47
CA ALA A 23 4.98 -8.45 -15.82
C ALA A 23 5.76 -9.70 -15.35
N ILE A 24 5.36 -10.33 -14.22
CA ILE A 24 5.99 -11.57 -13.75
C ILE A 24 5.62 -12.72 -14.68
N ALA A 25 4.34 -12.87 -15.02
CA ALA A 25 3.90 -13.90 -15.96
C ALA A 25 4.56 -13.72 -17.32
N ALA A 26 4.65 -12.49 -17.82
CA ALA A 26 5.31 -12.18 -19.10
C ALA A 26 6.80 -12.53 -19.07
N ALA A 27 7.54 -12.14 -18.02
CA ALA A 27 8.96 -12.44 -17.89
C ALA A 27 9.24 -13.94 -17.80
N LEU A 28 8.44 -14.70 -17.04
CA LEU A 28 8.55 -16.15 -16.92
C LEU A 28 8.29 -16.85 -18.27
N LYS A 29 7.25 -16.42 -19.01
CA LYS A 29 6.95 -16.94 -20.35
C LYS A 29 8.08 -16.61 -21.33
N THR A 30 8.63 -15.41 -21.30
CA THR A 30 9.78 -15.00 -22.12
C THR A 30 11.02 -15.84 -21.83
N ALA A 31 11.19 -16.30 -20.57
CA ALA A 31 12.26 -17.23 -20.18
C ALA A 31 11.96 -18.70 -20.53
N GLY A 32 10.83 -19.02 -21.18
CA GLY A 32 10.49 -20.34 -21.67
C GLY A 32 9.56 -21.17 -20.75
N ALA A 33 9.14 -20.65 -19.60
CA ALA A 33 8.26 -21.39 -18.69
C ALA A 33 6.80 -21.45 -19.18
N GLN A 34 6.13 -22.57 -18.90
CA GLN A 34 4.67 -22.63 -18.92
C GLN A 34 4.13 -21.99 -17.63
N VAL A 35 3.29 -20.95 -17.76
CA VAL A 35 2.80 -20.20 -16.60
C VAL A 35 1.30 -20.33 -16.44
N ASP A 36 0.87 -20.93 -15.34
CA ASP A 36 -0.52 -21.00 -14.94
C ASP A 36 -0.84 -19.88 -13.96
N THR A 37 -1.79 -19.02 -14.32
CA THR A 37 -2.26 -17.92 -13.47
C THR A 37 -3.67 -18.21 -12.95
N PHE A 38 -3.87 -18.09 -11.64
CA PHE A 38 -5.17 -18.25 -11.01
C PHE A 38 -5.22 -17.46 -9.71
N ALA A 39 -6.41 -17.06 -9.27
CA ALA A 39 -6.54 -16.36 -7.99
C ALA A 39 -6.63 -17.36 -6.84
N LEU A 40 -5.97 -17.05 -5.71
CA LEU A 40 -6.18 -17.69 -4.41
C LEU A 40 -6.89 -16.76 -3.43
N THR A 41 -6.87 -15.47 -3.69
CA THR A 41 -7.38 -14.44 -2.78
C THR A 41 -8.29 -13.47 -3.51
N GLN A 42 -9.19 -12.89 -2.75
CA GLN A 42 -10.01 -11.75 -3.16
C GLN A 42 -9.82 -10.60 -2.19
N THR A 43 -9.86 -9.38 -2.73
CA THR A 43 -9.87 -8.17 -1.91
C THR A 43 -11.32 -7.77 -1.65
N VAL A 44 -11.66 -7.56 -0.39
CA VAL A 44 -13.00 -7.15 0.05
C VAL A 44 -12.90 -5.79 0.71
N ALA A 45 -13.73 -4.84 0.30
CA ALA A 45 -13.83 -3.55 0.96
C ALA A 45 -14.41 -3.73 2.38
N ILE A 46 -13.92 -2.91 3.31
CA ILE A 46 -14.44 -2.84 4.68
C ILE A 46 -15.15 -1.51 4.83
N GLU A 47 -16.43 -1.59 5.15
CA GLU A 47 -17.21 -0.44 5.61
C GLU A 47 -17.43 -0.58 7.13
N SER A 48 -17.06 0.47 7.88
CA SER A 48 -17.14 0.48 9.34
C SER A 48 -17.51 1.86 9.85
N ALA A 49 -18.04 1.92 11.08
CA ALA A 49 -18.32 3.19 11.74
C ALA A 49 -17.02 4.04 11.89
N GLN A 50 -15.88 3.41 12.14
CA GLN A 50 -14.59 4.08 12.19
C GLN A 50 -14.22 4.70 10.83
N LEU A 51 -14.40 3.99 9.73
CA LEU A 51 -14.13 4.53 8.39
C LEU A 51 -15.06 5.69 8.06
N ALA A 52 -16.34 5.61 8.44
CA ALA A 52 -17.29 6.72 8.27
C ALA A 52 -16.84 7.97 9.04
N GLN A 53 -16.41 7.82 10.29
CA GLN A 53 -15.86 8.92 11.09
C GLN A 53 -14.58 9.51 10.47
N VAL A 54 -13.68 8.66 9.98
CA VAL A 54 -12.46 9.12 9.30
C VAL A 54 -12.79 9.89 8.03
N ARG A 55 -13.75 9.43 7.23
CA ARG A 55 -14.22 10.16 6.04
C ARG A 55 -14.80 11.53 6.40
N GLN A 56 -15.60 11.61 7.46
CA GLN A 56 -16.14 12.88 7.95
C GLN A 56 -15.05 13.85 8.41
N LYS A 57 -14.10 13.38 9.23
CA LYS A 57 -12.94 14.17 9.68
C LYS A 57 -12.10 14.65 8.49
N LEU A 58 -11.90 13.78 7.48
CA LEU A 58 -11.14 14.10 6.28
C LEU A 58 -11.84 15.20 5.46
N SER A 59 -13.14 15.10 5.26
CA SER A 59 -13.94 16.14 4.57
C SER A 59 -13.92 17.47 5.32
N GLY A 60 -13.80 17.45 6.65
CA GLY A 60 -13.68 18.63 7.50
C GLY A 60 -12.25 19.21 7.60
N GLY A 61 -11.26 18.66 6.89
CA GLY A 61 -9.87 19.14 6.93
C GLY A 61 -9.17 18.92 8.28
N TYR A 62 -9.62 17.96 9.06
CA TYR A 62 -9.06 17.66 10.40
C TYR A 62 -7.61 17.16 10.36
N TYR A 63 -7.21 16.47 9.29
CA TYR A 63 -5.91 15.82 9.22
C TYR A 63 -4.84 16.73 8.62
N ALA A 64 -3.66 16.75 9.22
CA ALA A 64 -2.47 17.39 8.64
C ALA A 64 -1.95 16.62 7.43
N TRP A 65 -2.04 15.28 7.46
CA TRP A 65 -1.61 14.39 6.38
C TRP A 65 -2.59 13.26 6.17
N VAL A 66 -2.65 12.81 4.91
CA VAL A 66 -3.18 11.49 4.53
C VAL A 66 -2.01 10.66 4.02
N VAL A 67 -1.76 9.49 4.61
CA VAL A 67 -0.68 8.60 4.22
C VAL A 67 -1.27 7.33 3.60
N LEU A 68 -0.93 7.05 2.34
CA LEU A 68 -1.50 5.95 1.58
C LEU A 68 -0.42 4.92 1.22
N SER A 69 -0.59 3.71 1.71
CA SER A 69 0.30 2.58 1.39
C SER A 69 -0.09 1.83 0.11
N SER A 70 -1.32 2.04 -0.39
CA SER A 70 -1.83 1.38 -1.58
C SER A 70 -2.93 2.19 -2.27
N TRP A 71 -3.11 1.97 -3.57
CA TRP A 71 -4.21 2.56 -4.33
C TRP A 71 -5.60 2.11 -3.85
N ARG A 72 -5.71 0.90 -3.27
CA ARG A 72 -6.97 0.41 -2.69
C ARG A 72 -7.38 1.22 -1.48
N ALA A 73 -6.42 1.58 -0.63
CA ALA A 73 -6.67 2.47 0.50
C ALA A 73 -7.08 3.87 0.02
N ALA A 74 -6.44 4.36 -1.05
CA ALA A 74 -6.82 5.62 -1.68
C ALA A 74 -8.25 5.60 -2.22
N GLN A 75 -8.63 4.53 -2.91
CA GLN A 75 -9.98 4.36 -3.47
C GLN A 75 -11.08 4.47 -2.41
N ALA A 76 -10.85 3.93 -1.21
CA ALA A 76 -11.82 3.97 -0.12
C ALA A 76 -12.13 5.38 0.40
N VAL A 77 -11.23 6.33 0.19
CA VAL A 77 -11.36 7.74 0.63
C VAL A 77 -11.27 8.73 -0.54
N LEU A 78 -11.37 8.24 -1.78
CA LEU A 78 -11.24 9.06 -2.99
C LEU A 78 -12.20 10.25 -3.06
N PRO A 79 -13.50 10.13 -2.71
CA PRO A 79 -14.41 11.28 -2.72
C PRO A 79 -13.94 12.41 -1.81
N GLN A 80 -13.40 12.08 -0.63
CA GLN A 80 -12.89 13.03 0.34
C GLN A 80 -11.58 13.68 -0.15
N LEU A 81 -10.69 12.90 -0.77
CA LEU A 81 -9.45 13.42 -1.38
C LEU A 81 -9.77 14.42 -2.49
N ASN A 82 -10.75 14.12 -3.34
CA ASN A 82 -11.17 15.04 -4.40
C ASN A 82 -11.79 16.32 -3.86
N ALA A 83 -12.50 16.26 -2.73
CA ALA A 83 -13.06 17.43 -2.08
C ALA A 83 -12.00 18.37 -1.47
N LEU A 84 -10.83 17.87 -1.11
CA LEU A 84 -9.71 18.67 -0.59
C LEU A 84 -8.94 19.43 -1.69
N ALA A 85 -9.02 19.00 -2.94
CA ALA A 85 -8.25 19.59 -4.04
C ALA A 85 -8.50 21.11 -4.27
N PRO A 86 -9.73 21.64 -4.18
CA PRO A 86 -9.99 23.08 -4.30
C PRO A 86 -9.34 23.91 -3.18
N LEU A 87 -9.31 23.37 -1.94
CA LEU A 87 -8.75 24.07 -0.78
C LEU A 87 -7.23 24.26 -0.89
N GLN A 88 -6.51 23.31 -1.47
CA GLN A 88 -5.06 23.45 -1.70
C GLN A 88 -4.71 24.53 -2.74
N ARG A 89 -5.59 24.80 -3.71
CA ARG A 89 -5.36 25.85 -4.70
C ARG A 89 -5.49 27.25 -4.11
N VAL A 90 -6.39 27.46 -3.15
CA VAL A 90 -6.58 28.75 -2.48
C VAL A 90 -5.35 29.13 -1.67
N THR A 91 -4.79 28.19 -0.90
CA THR A 91 -3.58 28.45 -0.09
C THR A 91 -2.32 28.67 -0.90
N ALA A 92 -2.21 28.04 -2.09
CA ALA A 92 -1.09 28.27 -3.00
C ALA A 92 -1.15 29.64 -3.70
N CYS A 93 -2.36 30.23 -3.86
CA CYS A 93 -2.55 31.54 -4.48
C CYS A 93 -2.27 32.68 -3.50
N GLU A 94 -2.55 32.54 -2.21
CA GLU A 94 -2.34 33.57 -1.21
C GLU A 94 -0.86 33.83 -0.88
N SER A 95 0.02 32.87 -1.11
CA SER A 95 1.48 33.06 -0.94
C SER A 95 2.16 33.89 -2.03
N SER A 96 1.45 34.19 -3.13
CA SER A 96 2.02 34.91 -4.28
C SER A 96 1.53 36.34 -4.47
N THR A 97 0.59 36.84 -3.63
CA THR A 97 0.04 38.17 -3.82
C THR A 97 0.00 38.97 -2.51
N LYS A 98 1.14 39.53 -2.12
CA LYS A 98 1.16 40.77 -1.34
C LYS A 98 1.24 41.93 -2.31
N GLN A 99 0.11 42.45 -2.73
CA GLN A 99 -0.10 43.88 -3.02
C GLN A 99 -1.54 44.14 -3.42
N GLY A 100 -2.22 44.93 -2.56
CA GLY A 100 -3.09 46.03 -2.98
C GLY A 100 -4.56 45.72 -3.33
N LEU A 101 -5.44 46.20 -2.48
CA LEU A 101 -6.70 46.94 -2.77
C LEU A 101 -8.04 46.17 -2.90
N ASP A 102 -8.86 46.62 -2.00
CA ASP A 102 -10.29 46.92 -2.04
C ASP A 102 -11.33 45.82 -1.76
N ARG A 103 -12.01 46.20 -0.66
CA ARG A 103 -13.22 45.65 -0.07
C ARG A 103 -14.42 45.97 -0.96
N ALA A 104 -15.12 44.96 -1.46
CA ALA A 104 -16.55 45.05 -1.71
C ALA A 104 -17.20 43.66 -1.87
N SER A 105 -18.24 43.43 -1.05
CA SER A 105 -19.37 42.52 -1.25
C SER A 105 -19.14 41.02 -1.06
N GLN A 106 -19.45 40.54 0.14
CA GLN A 106 -19.79 39.15 0.46
C GLN A 106 -21.14 38.77 -0.17
N PRO A 107 -21.32 37.49 -0.54
CA PRO A 107 -22.54 36.77 -0.23
C PRO A 107 -22.29 35.58 0.71
N ASP A 108 -23.17 35.49 1.67
CA ASP A 108 -23.56 34.54 2.67
C ASP A 108 -22.88 33.16 2.77
N SER A 109 -22.23 32.97 3.91
CA SER A 109 -22.28 31.84 4.84
C SER A 109 -22.43 30.42 4.27
N VAL A 110 -21.30 29.84 3.84
CA VAL A 110 -20.98 28.47 4.18
C VAL A 110 -19.98 28.56 5.33
N GLN A 111 -20.31 28.08 6.50
CA GLN A 111 -19.41 27.96 7.64
C GLN A 111 -18.23 27.09 7.23
N GLN A 112 -17.15 27.73 6.82
CA GLN A 112 -15.86 27.16 6.54
C GLN A 112 -15.31 26.73 7.90
N ALA A 113 -15.33 25.41 8.18
CA ALA A 113 -14.61 24.89 9.30
C ALA A 113 -13.14 25.25 9.07
N ASP A 114 -12.61 26.19 9.86
CA ASP A 114 -11.20 26.59 9.83
C ASP A 114 -10.37 25.32 10.03
N SER A 115 -9.66 24.90 8.98
CA SER A 115 -8.73 23.80 9.04
C SER A 115 -7.66 24.16 10.06
N ILE A 116 -7.60 23.43 11.17
CA ILE A 116 -6.71 23.67 12.31
C ILE A 116 -5.24 23.66 11.87
N TYR A 117 -4.90 23.04 10.73
CA TYR A 117 -3.53 22.81 10.26
C TYR A 117 -3.24 23.35 8.84
N GLY A 118 -4.10 24.16 8.25
CA GLY A 118 -4.01 24.53 6.84
C GLY A 118 -4.45 23.38 5.91
N ALA A 119 -3.94 23.35 4.68
CA ALA A 119 -4.34 22.32 3.72
C ALA A 119 -3.79 20.94 4.10
N THR A 120 -4.65 19.92 4.15
CA THR A 120 -4.26 18.51 4.30
C THR A 120 -3.28 18.10 3.20
N ARG A 121 -2.13 17.53 3.55
CA ARG A 121 -1.11 17.05 2.63
C ARG A 121 -1.26 15.57 2.36
N LEU A 122 -0.80 15.12 1.20
CA LEU A 122 -0.86 13.72 0.78
C LEU A 122 0.54 13.12 0.69
N ALA A 123 0.75 11.97 1.33
CA ALA A 123 1.96 11.17 1.20
C ALA A 123 1.61 9.76 0.73
N VAL A 124 2.45 9.17 -0.12
CA VAL A 124 2.29 7.81 -0.63
C VAL A 124 3.56 7.00 -0.46
N VAL A 125 3.41 5.69 -0.18
CA VAL A 125 4.57 4.80 0.07
C VAL A 125 5.39 4.55 -1.19
N GLY A 126 4.76 4.57 -2.39
CA GLY A 126 5.48 4.24 -3.61
C GLY A 126 4.84 4.76 -4.89
N GLN A 127 5.62 4.71 -5.97
CA GLN A 127 5.28 5.27 -7.28
C GLN A 127 3.99 4.71 -7.90
N SER A 128 3.67 3.42 -7.71
CA SER A 128 2.44 2.83 -8.25
C SER A 128 1.17 3.46 -7.64
N THR A 129 1.23 3.81 -6.33
CA THR A 129 0.14 4.53 -5.66
C THR A 129 0.11 5.99 -6.10
N ALA A 130 1.27 6.63 -6.29
CA ALA A 130 1.36 7.99 -6.81
C ALA A 130 0.71 8.10 -8.21
N ALA A 131 1.10 7.23 -9.13
CA ALA A 131 0.54 7.20 -10.48
C ALA A 131 -0.97 6.95 -10.50
N TRP A 132 -1.46 6.08 -9.61
CA TRP A 132 -2.90 5.86 -9.49
C TRP A 132 -3.63 7.13 -8.98
N ILE A 133 -3.08 7.79 -7.98
CA ILE A 133 -3.63 9.06 -7.45
C ILE A 133 -3.68 10.12 -8.54
N GLU A 134 -2.60 10.31 -9.29
CA GLU A 134 -2.52 11.30 -10.38
C GLU A 134 -3.56 11.05 -11.48
N ALA A 135 -3.89 9.77 -11.72
CA ALA A 135 -4.90 9.39 -12.72
C ALA A 135 -6.36 9.54 -12.23
N HIS A 136 -6.61 9.50 -10.91
CA HIS A 136 -7.98 9.42 -10.37
C HIS A 136 -8.34 10.56 -9.41
N CYS A 137 -7.36 11.37 -9.02
CA CYS A 137 -7.52 12.43 -8.03
C CYS A 137 -6.90 13.74 -8.54
N SER A 138 -7.52 14.86 -8.20
CA SER A 138 -6.98 16.19 -8.50
C SER A 138 -5.84 16.61 -7.56
N LEU A 139 -5.55 15.85 -6.51
CA LEU A 139 -4.45 16.07 -5.60
C LEU A 139 -3.17 15.42 -6.10
N LYS A 140 -2.05 16.12 -5.91
CA LYS A 140 -0.72 15.53 -6.11
C LYS A 140 -0.12 15.13 -4.75
N PRO A 141 0.52 13.97 -4.65
CA PRO A 141 1.28 13.63 -3.45
C PRO A 141 2.39 14.66 -3.21
N ALA A 142 2.41 15.23 -1.99
CA ALA A 142 3.49 16.11 -1.55
C ALA A 142 4.75 15.31 -1.19
N LEU A 143 4.59 14.02 -0.89
CA LEU A 143 5.69 13.11 -0.56
C LEU A 143 5.46 11.73 -1.19
N VAL A 144 6.47 11.23 -1.87
CA VAL A 144 6.46 9.89 -2.48
C VAL A 144 7.66 9.10 -1.96
N GLY A 145 7.38 8.02 -1.23
CA GLY A 145 8.41 7.12 -0.72
C GLY A 145 8.99 6.20 -1.80
N ALA A 146 10.09 5.53 -1.47
CA ALA A 146 10.80 4.62 -2.36
C ALA A 146 10.27 3.17 -2.30
N GLY A 147 8.95 2.99 -2.11
CA GLY A 147 8.26 1.70 -2.27
C GLY A 147 8.14 0.85 -1.01
N SER A 148 8.59 1.31 0.15
CA SER A 148 8.37 0.65 1.43
C SER A 148 8.03 1.63 2.55
N ALA A 149 7.36 1.13 3.61
CA ALA A 149 7.04 1.92 4.80
C ALA A 149 8.29 2.52 5.43
N ALA A 150 9.37 1.72 5.58
CA ALA A 150 10.64 2.17 6.16
C ALA A 150 11.23 3.33 5.35
N LYS A 151 11.26 3.24 4.02
CA LYS A 151 11.77 4.30 3.16
C LYS A 151 10.94 5.57 3.17
N LEU A 152 9.63 5.46 3.37
CA LEU A 152 8.79 6.64 3.56
C LEU A 152 9.09 7.31 4.91
N LEU A 153 9.26 6.53 5.98
CA LEU A 153 9.57 7.05 7.32
C LEU A 153 10.92 7.78 7.39
N GLU A 154 11.93 7.36 6.62
CA GLU A 154 13.24 8.03 6.54
C GLU A 154 13.14 9.50 6.08
N VAL A 155 12.12 9.83 5.28
CA VAL A 155 11.94 11.16 4.68
C VAL A 155 10.68 11.88 5.18
N PHE A 156 9.89 11.24 6.07
CA PHE A 156 8.66 11.82 6.57
C PHE A 156 8.95 12.91 7.60
N PRO A 157 8.33 14.10 7.50
CA PRO A 157 8.60 15.20 8.43
C PRO A 157 8.11 14.87 9.84
N THR A 158 8.74 15.48 10.86
CA THR A 158 8.22 15.52 12.21
C THR A 158 7.07 16.54 12.31
N PRO A 159 6.14 16.40 13.27
CA PRO A 159 5.11 17.40 13.49
C PRO A 159 5.72 18.76 13.85
N PRO A 160 5.07 19.87 13.45
CA PRO A 160 5.51 21.20 13.89
C PRO A 160 5.48 21.27 15.41
N ALA A 161 6.50 21.91 16.00
CA ALA A 161 6.52 22.16 17.43
C ALA A 161 5.28 22.99 17.83
N ALA A 162 4.66 22.64 18.94
CA ALA A 162 3.59 23.48 19.49
C ALA A 162 4.11 24.91 19.71
N PRO A 163 3.34 25.95 19.35
CA PRO A 163 3.79 27.31 19.54
C PRO A 163 4.13 27.56 21.01
N ALA A 164 5.35 28.02 21.28
CA ALA A 164 5.89 28.23 22.63
C ALA A 164 5.11 29.31 23.47
N ASN A 165 4.13 29.96 22.87
CA ASN A 165 3.35 31.05 23.51
C ASN A 165 2.10 30.56 24.27
N ALA A 166 1.92 29.27 24.51
CA ALA A 166 0.80 28.75 25.31
C ALA A 166 0.98 28.95 26.84
N LEU A 167 2.03 29.66 27.29
CA LEU A 167 2.36 29.87 28.72
C LEU A 167 1.90 31.21 29.31
N THR A 168 1.25 32.08 28.56
CA THR A 168 0.59 33.26 29.12
C THR A 168 -0.88 32.97 29.38
N PRO A 169 -1.36 32.91 30.63
CA PRO A 169 -2.79 32.74 30.90
C PRO A 169 -3.54 33.94 30.35
N PRO A 170 -4.55 33.77 29.49
CA PRO A 170 -5.39 34.86 29.04
C PRO A 170 -6.26 35.33 30.20
N ALA A 171 -6.33 36.64 30.39
CA ALA A 171 -7.15 37.30 31.41
C ALA A 171 -8.67 37.28 31.13
N THR A 172 -9.15 36.43 30.22
CA THR A 172 -10.57 36.26 29.88
C THR A 172 -10.90 34.79 29.64
N PRO A 173 -11.99 34.22 30.18
CA PRO A 173 -12.39 32.84 29.99
C PRO A 173 -13.11 32.68 28.66
N ALA A 174 -12.37 32.56 27.59
CA ALA A 174 -12.93 32.18 26.28
C ALA A 174 -11.94 31.31 25.52
N THR A 175 -12.33 30.07 25.31
CA THR A 175 -11.75 29.07 24.42
C THR A 175 -10.34 28.58 24.77
N VAL A 176 -10.28 27.54 25.57
CA VAL A 176 -9.07 26.70 25.74
C VAL A 176 -8.75 26.07 24.38
N SER A 177 -7.87 26.70 23.63
CA SER A 177 -7.22 26.05 22.47
C SER A 177 -6.18 25.08 23.02
N THR A 178 -6.61 23.85 23.33
CA THR A 178 -5.69 22.78 23.60
C THR A 178 -4.86 22.59 22.33
N ALA A 179 -3.54 22.78 22.40
CA ALA A 179 -2.62 22.50 21.32
C ALA A 179 -2.74 21.01 20.95
N THR A 180 -3.62 20.71 20.00
CA THR A 180 -3.91 19.34 19.60
C THR A 180 -2.75 18.87 18.73
N THR A 181 -2.09 17.78 19.12
CA THR A 181 -1.05 17.14 18.31
C THR A 181 -1.59 16.87 16.90
N PRO A 182 -0.89 17.31 15.86
CA PRO A 182 -1.38 17.13 14.50
C PRO A 182 -1.53 15.66 14.16
N THR A 183 -2.69 15.32 13.56
CA THR A 183 -3.12 13.95 13.32
C THR A 183 -2.94 13.56 11.85
N ILE A 184 -2.48 12.33 11.64
CA ILE A 184 -2.37 11.69 10.33
C ILE A 184 -3.56 10.73 10.12
N CYS A 185 -4.21 10.80 8.95
CA CYS A 185 -5.12 9.78 8.46
C CYS A 185 -4.30 8.68 7.77
N LEU A 186 -4.44 7.43 8.22
CA LEU A 186 -3.75 6.28 7.65
C LEU A 186 -4.76 5.19 7.21
N PRO A 187 -5.42 5.35 6.05
CA PRO A 187 -6.24 4.28 5.47
C PRO A 187 -5.32 3.16 4.98
N GLN A 188 -5.62 1.92 5.36
CA GLN A 188 -4.75 0.80 5.05
C GLN A 188 -5.51 -0.54 4.95
N SER A 189 -4.81 -1.61 4.58
CA SER A 189 -5.33 -2.97 4.70
C SER A 189 -5.53 -3.35 6.16
N GLN A 190 -6.55 -4.15 6.45
CA GLN A 190 -6.71 -4.79 7.77
C GLN A 190 -5.50 -5.67 8.14
N LEU A 191 -4.81 -6.22 7.12
CA LEU A 191 -3.62 -7.07 7.26
C LEU A 191 -2.31 -6.28 7.18
N ALA A 192 -2.36 -4.95 7.26
CA ALA A 192 -1.14 -4.13 7.18
C ALA A 192 -0.25 -4.37 8.40
N ALA A 193 1.06 -4.51 8.16
CA ALA A 193 2.03 -4.54 9.23
C ALA A 193 2.00 -3.20 10.01
N PRO A 194 2.23 -3.21 11.33
CA PRO A 194 2.15 -2.02 12.16
C PRO A 194 3.29 -1.00 11.92
N THR A 195 4.29 -1.37 11.14
CA THR A 195 5.53 -0.60 10.90
C THR A 195 5.27 0.86 10.55
N LEU A 196 4.32 1.13 9.63
CA LEU A 196 4.05 2.51 9.19
C LEU A 196 3.37 3.32 10.29
N ALA A 197 2.33 2.77 10.92
CA ALA A 197 1.62 3.44 12.01
C ALA A 197 2.53 3.70 13.21
N GLN A 198 3.31 2.70 13.62
CA GLN A 198 4.26 2.83 14.73
C GLN A 198 5.37 3.83 14.41
N GLY A 199 5.95 3.78 13.20
CA GLY A 199 7.00 4.71 12.80
C GLY A 199 6.52 6.16 12.76
N LEU A 200 5.32 6.42 12.24
CA LEU A 200 4.72 7.76 12.27
C LEU A 200 4.46 8.24 13.72
N SER A 201 4.00 7.35 14.60
CA SER A 201 3.83 7.68 16.01
C SER A 201 5.17 7.97 16.71
N GLN A 202 6.23 7.23 16.38
CA GLN A 202 7.58 7.48 16.90
C GLN A 202 8.16 8.82 16.44
N LEU A 203 7.76 9.30 15.25
CA LEU A 203 8.09 10.63 14.76
C LEU A 203 7.30 11.75 15.50
N GLY A 204 6.38 11.40 16.40
CA GLY A 204 5.60 12.34 17.20
C GLY A 204 4.20 12.66 16.65
N TRP A 205 3.76 12.00 15.59
CA TRP A 205 2.43 12.19 15.03
C TRP A 205 1.36 11.40 15.79
N GLN A 206 0.17 11.96 15.91
CA GLN A 206 -1.02 11.19 16.24
C GLN A 206 -1.49 10.47 14.96
N VAL A 207 -1.80 9.17 15.04
CA VAL A 207 -2.15 8.37 13.86
C VAL A 207 -3.54 7.76 14.01
N ASP A 208 -4.43 8.14 13.11
CA ASP A 208 -5.77 7.59 12.95
C ASP A 208 -5.70 6.49 11.86
N ALA A 209 -5.27 5.29 12.24
CA ALA A 209 -5.18 4.15 11.33
C ALA A 209 -6.55 3.48 11.19
N VAL A 210 -7.01 3.29 9.95
CA VAL A 210 -8.30 2.67 9.65
C VAL A 210 -8.20 1.61 8.57
N ALA A 211 -8.80 0.44 8.83
CA ALA A 211 -8.92 -0.61 7.84
C ALA A 211 -9.97 -0.24 6.79
N THR A 212 -9.59 -0.27 5.52
CA THR A 212 -10.45 0.07 4.38
C THR A 212 -10.71 -1.12 3.47
N TYR A 213 -9.89 -2.13 3.55
CA TYR A 213 -10.06 -3.40 2.84
C TYR A 213 -9.32 -4.53 3.55
N THR A 214 -9.71 -5.76 3.24
CA THR A 214 -8.97 -6.96 3.61
C THR A 214 -8.73 -7.84 2.39
N THR A 215 -7.80 -8.78 2.51
CA THR A 215 -7.51 -9.77 1.48
C THR A 215 -7.76 -11.15 2.08
N ASN A 216 -8.82 -11.80 1.65
CA ASN A 216 -9.25 -13.10 2.13
C ASN A 216 -8.95 -14.19 1.09
N PRO A 217 -8.70 -15.43 1.51
CA PRO A 217 -8.76 -16.57 0.62
C PRO A 217 -10.09 -16.62 -0.13
N LEU A 218 -10.09 -17.12 -1.35
CA LEU A 218 -11.32 -17.38 -2.07
C LEU A 218 -12.17 -18.42 -1.30
N PRO A 219 -13.51 -18.32 -1.33
CA PRO A 219 -14.37 -19.31 -0.66
C PRO A 219 -14.28 -20.70 -1.33
N GLN A 220 -13.99 -20.73 -2.62
CA GLN A 220 -13.86 -21.96 -3.39
C GLN A 220 -12.82 -21.78 -4.50
N LEU A 221 -12.13 -22.88 -4.83
CA LEU A 221 -11.26 -22.99 -5.99
C LEU A 221 -11.82 -24.00 -6.98
N ALA A 222 -11.42 -23.88 -8.25
CA ALA A 222 -11.67 -24.92 -9.23
C ALA A 222 -11.03 -26.26 -8.76
N PRO A 223 -11.79 -27.36 -8.68
CA PRO A 223 -11.30 -28.62 -8.08
C PRO A 223 -9.99 -29.13 -8.68
N HIS A 224 -9.77 -28.93 -9.98
CA HIS A 224 -8.57 -29.38 -10.68
C HIS A 224 -7.28 -28.71 -10.12
N LEU A 225 -7.34 -27.48 -9.60
CA LEU A 225 -6.16 -26.80 -9.04
C LEU A 225 -5.64 -27.52 -7.80
N LYS A 226 -6.54 -27.99 -6.93
CA LYS A 226 -6.16 -28.76 -5.73
C LYS A 226 -5.55 -30.11 -6.13
N THR A 227 -6.14 -30.80 -7.10
CA THR A 227 -5.62 -32.08 -7.62
C THR A 227 -4.23 -31.87 -8.25
N GLN A 228 -4.05 -30.85 -9.06
CA GLN A 228 -2.75 -30.54 -9.67
C GLN A 228 -1.68 -30.20 -8.62
N TRP A 229 -2.06 -29.44 -7.56
CA TRP A 229 -1.16 -29.12 -6.47
C TRP A 229 -0.70 -30.39 -5.75
N GLN A 230 -1.63 -31.23 -5.33
CA GLN A 230 -1.34 -32.48 -4.62
C GLN A 230 -0.51 -33.45 -5.44
N ALA A 231 -0.68 -33.45 -6.76
CA ALA A 231 0.12 -34.26 -7.68
C ALA A 231 1.52 -33.66 -7.96
N GLY A 232 1.84 -32.46 -7.44
CA GLY A 232 3.10 -31.79 -7.75
C GLY A 232 3.23 -31.41 -9.22
N ALA A 233 2.11 -31.02 -9.87
CA ALA A 233 2.07 -30.73 -11.30
C ALA A 233 2.77 -29.42 -11.69
N TRP A 234 3.17 -28.62 -10.73
CA TRP A 234 3.99 -27.42 -10.93
C TRP A 234 5.38 -27.64 -10.35
N ASP A 235 6.40 -27.30 -11.12
CA ASP A 235 7.80 -27.33 -10.69
C ASP A 235 8.07 -26.24 -9.66
N ALA A 236 7.43 -25.07 -9.85
CA ALA A 236 7.53 -23.96 -8.91
C ALA A 236 6.21 -23.21 -8.73
N VAL A 237 6.03 -22.59 -7.55
CA VAL A 237 4.97 -21.61 -7.27
C VAL A 237 5.59 -20.29 -6.82
N VAL A 238 5.14 -19.17 -7.39
CA VAL A 238 5.60 -17.84 -7.02
C VAL A 238 4.62 -17.24 -6.01
N VAL A 239 5.08 -17.06 -4.77
CA VAL A 239 4.29 -16.45 -3.69
C VAL A 239 4.56 -14.95 -3.64
N THR A 240 3.52 -14.15 -3.95
CA THR A 240 3.65 -12.70 -4.11
C THR A 240 3.25 -11.87 -2.89
N ALA A 241 2.72 -12.49 -1.85
CA ALA A 241 2.34 -11.83 -0.59
C ALA A 241 2.12 -12.88 0.51
N GLY A 242 2.20 -12.46 1.77
CA GLY A 242 1.89 -13.34 2.91
C GLY A 242 0.45 -13.86 2.90
N SER A 243 -0.51 -13.05 2.44
CA SER A 243 -1.91 -13.49 2.25
C SER A 243 -2.04 -14.57 1.18
N SER A 244 -1.22 -14.53 0.12
CA SER A 244 -1.18 -15.59 -0.90
C SER A 244 -0.58 -16.88 -0.35
N ALA A 245 0.44 -16.81 0.53
CA ALA A 245 0.99 -17.97 1.23
C ALA A 245 -0.05 -18.64 2.11
N GLN A 246 -0.78 -17.86 2.89
CA GLN A 246 -1.85 -18.36 3.74
C GLN A 246 -2.97 -19.02 2.94
N ALA A 247 -3.43 -18.35 1.87
CA ALA A 247 -4.47 -18.87 1.00
C ALA A 247 -4.03 -20.14 0.28
N LEU A 248 -2.76 -20.25 -0.12
CA LEU A 248 -2.20 -21.43 -0.75
C LEU A 248 -2.31 -22.65 0.17
N LEU A 249 -1.87 -22.53 1.42
CA LEU A 249 -2.00 -23.61 2.41
C LEU A 249 -3.46 -23.94 2.72
N GLN A 250 -4.29 -22.94 2.91
CA GLN A 250 -5.69 -23.13 3.30
C GLN A 250 -6.50 -23.81 2.19
N LEU A 251 -6.28 -23.45 0.94
CA LEU A 251 -7.11 -23.87 -0.19
C LEU A 251 -6.54 -25.11 -0.91
N LEU A 252 -5.23 -25.18 -1.07
CA LEU A 252 -4.57 -26.26 -1.79
C LEU A 252 -3.99 -27.32 -0.85
N GLY A 253 -3.67 -26.96 0.39
CA GLY A 253 -3.09 -27.87 1.37
C GLY A 253 -1.56 -27.80 1.44
N PRO A 254 -0.91 -28.80 2.09
CA PRO A 254 0.52 -28.81 2.29
C PRO A 254 1.30 -28.72 1.00
N GLN A 255 2.51 -28.17 1.08
CA GLN A 255 3.43 -28.06 -0.07
C GLN A 255 3.89 -29.44 -0.52
N PRO A 256 3.74 -29.81 -1.80
CA PRO A 256 4.31 -31.02 -2.34
C PRO A 256 5.84 -30.96 -2.32
N GLU A 257 6.52 -32.07 -2.06
CA GLU A 257 7.99 -32.13 -1.99
C GLU A 257 8.67 -31.67 -3.29
N LYS A 258 8.08 -32.00 -4.44
CA LYS A 258 8.61 -31.68 -5.77
C LYS A 258 8.40 -30.23 -6.17
N THR A 259 7.41 -29.54 -5.61
CA THR A 259 7.09 -28.15 -5.97
C THR A 259 7.92 -27.17 -5.16
N ALA A 260 8.73 -26.38 -5.82
CA ALA A 260 9.50 -25.33 -5.19
C ALA A 260 8.65 -24.09 -4.90
N VAL A 261 8.87 -23.46 -3.75
CA VAL A 261 8.23 -22.18 -3.40
C VAL A 261 9.26 -21.05 -3.58
N VAL A 262 8.90 -20.09 -4.42
CA VAL A 262 9.72 -18.90 -4.68
C VAL A 262 8.96 -17.65 -4.18
N SER A 263 9.55 -16.93 -3.24
CA SER A 263 8.97 -15.71 -2.69
C SER A 263 9.49 -14.46 -3.40
N ILE A 264 8.65 -13.41 -3.48
CA ILE A 264 9.02 -12.14 -4.13
C ILE A 264 9.96 -11.26 -3.30
N GLY A 265 10.26 -11.62 -2.05
CA GLY A 265 11.12 -10.84 -1.16
C GLY A 265 11.04 -11.26 0.29
N GLN A 266 11.91 -10.71 1.12
CA GLN A 266 12.16 -11.16 2.50
C GLN A 266 10.93 -11.16 3.41
N SER A 267 10.07 -10.15 3.33
CA SER A 267 8.84 -10.10 4.15
C SER A 267 7.87 -11.22 3.81
N THR A 268 7.80 -11.61 2.52
CA THR A 268 6.99 -12.75 2.09
C THR A 268 7.62 -14.06 2.53
N THR A 269 8.95 -14.19 2.46
CA THR A 269 9.71 -15.34 2.96
C THR A 269 9.46 -15.56 4.44
N ALA A 270 9.60 -14.52 5.27
CA ALA A 270 9.36 -14.61 6.70
C ALA A 270 7.93 -15.12 6.98
N ARG A 271 6.94 -14.58 6.27
CA ARG A 271 5.55 -15.02 6.44
C ARG A 271 5.32 -16.47 5.96
N CYS A 272 6.00 -16.91 4.91
CA CYS A 272 5.95 -18.32 4.47
C CYS A 272 6.49 -19.26 5.56
N HIS A 273 7.63 -18.93 6.17
CA HIS A 273 8.23 -19.71 7.25
C HIS A 273 7.32 -19.77 8.49
N GLU A 274 6.71 -18.65 8.90
CA GLU A 274 5.73 -18.62 10.01
C GLU A 274 4.54 -19.55 9.75
N LEU A 275 4.16 -19.74 8.50
CA LEU A 275 3.08 -20.61 8.06
C LEU A 275 3.51 -22.06 7.82
N GLY A 276 4.80 -22.39 7.98
CA GLY A 276 5.35 -23.72 7.75
C GLY A 276 5.59 -24.08 6.28
N LEU A 277 5.61 -23.08 5.36
CA LEU A 277 6.02 -23.29 3.98
C LEU A 277 7.55 -23.26 3.87
N ARG A 278 8.11 -24.27 3.18
CA ARG A 278 9.52 -24.26 2.78
C ARG A 278 9.70 -23.27 1.62
N VAL A 279 10.57 -22.29 1.79
CA VAL A 279 10.93 -21.35 0.72
C VAL A 279 12.25 -21.80 0.11
N ASP A 280 12.23 -22.16 -1.16
CA ASP A 280 13.38 -22.69 -1.89
C ASP A 280 14.24 -21.57 -2.52
N ALA A 281 13.61 -20.42 -2.84
CA ALA A 281 14.33 -19.24 -3.29
C ALA A 281 13.57 -17.95 -2.93
N THR A 282 14.32 -16.88 -2.68
CA THR A 282 13.78 -15.53 -2.44
C THR A 282 14.33 -14.57 -3.47
N ALA A 283 13.46 -13.85 -4.17
CA ALA A 283 13.89 -12.82 -5.12
C ALA A 283 14.54 -11.63 -4.39
N ALA A 284 15.58 -11.06 -4.98
CA ALA A 284 16.30 -9.92 -4.40
C ALA A 284 15.41 -8.68 -4.26
N THR A 285 14.49 -8.48 -5.20
CA THR A 285 13.44 -7.45 -5.15
C THR A 285 12.16 -7.98 -5.81
N PRO A 286 10.98 -7.36 -5.57
CA PRO A 286 9.71 -7.79 -6.17
C PRO A 286 9.56 -7.41 -7.65
N ARG A 287 10.67 -7.31 -8.40
CA ARG A 287 10.69 -7.08 -9.84
C ARG A 287 10.65 -8.40 -10.59
N ALA A 288 9.99 -8.39 -11.75
CA ALA A 288 9.81 -9.58 -12.57
C ALA A 288 11.15 -10.26 -12.93
N GLU A 289 12.16 -9.47 -13.27
CA GLU A 289 13.50 -9.95 -13.65
C GLU A 289 14.16 -10.71 -12.49
N HIS A 290 14.08 -10.18 -11.25
CA HIS A 290 14.70 -10.80 -10.09
C HIS A 290 13.97 -12.07 -9.65
N ILE A 291 12.65 -12.12 -9.83
CA ILE A 291 11.85 -13.33 -9.57
C ILE A 291 12.21 -14.41 -10.58
N THR A 292 12.26 -14.06 -11.86
CA THR A 292 12.67 -14.98 -12.94
C THR A 292 14.09 -15.49 -12.68
N GLN A 293 15.03 -14.62 -12.32
CA GLN A 293 16.41 -14.99 -12.01
C GLN A 293 16.51 -15.93 -10.80
N ALA A 294 15.69 -15.73 -9.77
CA ALA A 294 15.64 -16.61 -8.60
C ALA A 294 15.23 -18.05 -9.00
N ILE A 295 14.24 -18.18 -9.88
CA ILE A 295 13.80 -19.48 -10.40
C ILE A 295 14.89 -20.11 -11.26
N ILE A 296 15.52 -19.36 -12.16
CA ILE A 296 16.63 -19.84 -13.00
C ILE A 296 17.76 -20.39 -12.15
N ASN A 297 18.18 -19.64 -11.13
CA ASN A 297 19.28 -20.06 -10.25
C ASN A 297 18.94 -21.33 -9.46
N LEU A 298 17.68 -21.43 -8.99
CA LEU A 298 17.20 -22.57 -8.25
C LEU A 298 17.25 -23.87 -9.07
N PHE A 299 16.77 -23.83 -10.32
CA PHE A 299 16.73 -25.03 -11.15
C PHE A 299 18.09 -25.38 -11.75
N LYS A 300 18.93 -24.39 -12.08
CA LYS A 300 20.33 -24.67 -12.44
C LYS A 300 21.10 -25.37 -11.33
N ALA A 301 20.90 -25.00 -10.07
CA ALA A 301 21.54 -25.68 -8.95
C ALA A 301 21.09 -27.13 -8.77
N LYS A 302 19.83 -27.45 -9.12
CA LYS A 302 19.28 -28.81 -9.07
C LYS A 302 19.80 -29.72 -10.18
N ASP A 303 20.13 -29.17 -11.36
CA ASP A 303 20.67 -29.95 -12.47
C ASP A 303 22.12 -30.40 -12.24
N PHE A 304 22.81 -29.81 -11.22
CA PHE A 304 24.18 -30.17 -10.84
C PHE A 304 24.26 -31.00 -9.54
N SER A 305 23.12 -31.41 -8.96
CA SER A 305 23.04 -32.23 -7.72
C SER A 305 22.49 -33.60 -8.01
#